data_f411f326f98f5d4102e07d6aa4a49180
#
_entry.id   f411f326f98f5d4102e07d6aa4a49180
#
_cell.length_a   1.000
_cell.length_b   1.000
_cell.length_c   1.000
_cell.angle_alpha   90.00
_cell.angle_beta   90.00
_cell.angle_gamma   90.00
#
_symmetry.space_group_name_H-M   'P 1'
#
loop_
_entity.id
_entity.type
_entity.pdbx_description
1 polymer ?
#
loop_
_entity_poly.entity_id
_entity_poly.type
_entity_poly.pdbx_seq_one_letter_code
_entity_poly.pdbx_strand_id
1 'polypeptide(L)'
;AAAIISPIISDLKINIDAHVSSIGSINAMSISTCPQKWATKTCQDIRCRDPESANEMVKIVEDSRMNLDSIGSEVELQISGMPIGIGEPWFDGIEPYLARAMMSIPAARGVEFGKGFTVVKMTGSEHNSPWGGNKENPVLLGEKPDGALAGLSTGSDLFCKVAFKPPSSIPKEQVTLNLETNQQEPLTVKGRHDPVLAPRAVAVVEAMAKFVVTDLALRGGFYNE
;
A
#
# COMPACT_ATOMS: atom_id res chain seq x y z
N ALA A 1 -6.96 5.52 16.51
CA ALA A 1 -6.98 6.82 15.81
C ALA A 1 -7.77 6.71 14.49
N ALA A 2 -7.37 5.88 13.49
CA ALA A 2 -8.10 5.79 12.22
C ALA A 2 -9.60 5.46 12.36
N ALA A 3 -9.99 4.68 13.34
CA ALA A 3 -11.40 4.38 13.63
C ALA A 3 -12.21 5.64 14.02
N ILE A 4 -11.57 6.62 14.66
CA ILE A 4 -12.24 7.87 15.09
C ILE A 4 -12.58 8.75 13.87
N ILE A 5 -11.73 8.77 12.85
CA ILE A 5 -11.91 9.57 11.63
C ILE A 5 -12.70 8.83 10.54
N SER A 6 -12.96 7.52 10.72
CA SER A 6 -13.72 6.72 9.74
C SER A 6 -15.11 7.29 9.38
N PRO A 7 -15.88 7.93 10.29
CA PRO A 7 -17.13 8.57 9.93
C PRO A 7 -16.96 9.63 8.84
N ILE A 8 -15.95 10.50 8.92
CA ILE A 8 -15.67 11.54 7.91
C ILE A 8 -15.45 10.90 6.52
N ILE A 9 -14.64 9.85 6.45
CA ILE A 9 -14.39 9.11 5.20
C ILE A 9 -15.68 8.51 4.64
N SER A 10 -16.54 7.96 5.53
CA SER A 10 -17.83 7.39 5.14
C SER A 10 -18.82 8.44 4.63
N ASP A 11 -18.90 9.58 5.29
CA ASP A 11 -19.78 10.69 4.90
C ASP A 11 -19.37 11.27 3.54
N LEU A 12 -18.08 11.33 3.26
CA LEU A 12 -17.53 11.70 1.96
C LEU A 12 -17.70 10.62 0.89
N LYS A 13 -18.20 9.42 1.26
CA LYS A 13 -18.35 8.23 0.39
C LYS A 13 -17.02 7.75 -0.22
N ILE A 14 -15.92 8.03 0.47
CA ILE A 14 -14.61 7.56 0.07
C ILE A 14 -14.42 6.14 0.62
N ASN A 15 -13.95 5.23 -0.24
CA ASN A 15 -13.60 3.88 0.16
C ASN A 15 -12.08 3.70 0.09
N ILE A 16 -11.51 3.13 1.14
CA ILE A 16 -10.07 2.88 1.28
C ILE A 16 -9.89 1.41 1.62
N ASP A 17 -9.33 0.67 0.69
CA ASP A 17 -9.11 -0.76 0.78
C ASP A 17 -7.67 -1.11 0.46
N ALA A 18 -7.12 -2.10 1.15
CA ALA A 18 -5.80 -2.63 0.87
C ALA A 18 -5.77 -4.15 0.92
N HIS A 19 -4.79 -4.74 0.24
CA HIS A 19 -4.51 -6.16 0.33
C HIS A 19 -3.01 -6.45 0.11
N VAL A 20 -2.59 -7.64 0.45
CA VAL A 20 -1.25 -8.12 0.09
C VAL A 20 -1.21 -8.41 -1.40
N SER A 21 -0.40 -7.64 -2.13
CA SER A 21 -0.24 -7.76 -3.59
C SER A 21 0.94 -8.63 -3.97
N SER A 22 1.96 -8.76 -3.08
CA SER A 22 3.09 -9.65 -3.36
C SER A 22 3.74 -10.17 -2.07
N ILE A 23 4.20 -11.43 -2.12
CA ILE A 23 5.14 -12.01 -1.13
C ILE A 23 6.23 -12.73 -1.90
N GLY A 24 7.48 -12.29 -1.74
CA GLY A 24 8.62 -12.82 -2.50
C GLY A 24 8.39 -12.69 -4.00
N SER A 25 8.37 -13.80 -4.71
CA SER A 25 8.14 -13.86 -6.17
C SER A 25 6.67 -14.05 -6.56
N ILE A 26 5.77 -14.27 -5.60
CA ILE A 26 4.35 -14.48 -5.86
C ILE A 26 3.64 -13.14 -5.93
N ASN A 27 2.98 -12.86 -7.05
CA ASN A 27 2.21 -11.65 -7.28
C ASN A 27 0.73 -12.01 -7.43
N ALA A 28 -0.12 -11.28 -6.73
CA ALA A 28 -1.56 -11.37 -6.85
C ALA A 28 -2.10 -10.47 -7.96
N MET A 29 -3.31 -10.72 -8.40
CA MET A 29 -4.07 -9.78 -9.22
C MET A 29 -4.29 -8.48 -8.45
N SER A 30 -4.37 -7.34 -9.17
CA SER A 30 -4.66 -6.04 -8.56
C SER A 30 -5.98 -6.07 -7.79
N ILE A 31 -6.04 -5.32 -6.71
CA ILE A 31 -7.22 -5.16 -5.85
C ILE A 31 -8.47 -4.77 -6.65
N SER A 32 -8.31 -3.99 -7.73
CA SER A 32 -9.40 -3.56 -8.61
C SER A 32 -10.04 -4.69 -9.40
N THR A 33 -9.32 -5.78 -9.63
CA THR A 33 -9.80 -6.95 -10.38
C THR A 33 -10.27 -8.10 -9.49
N CYS A 34 -10.05 -7.99 -8.17
CA CYS A 34 -10.47 -8.98 -7.19
C CYS A 34 -11.85 -8.63 -6.62
N PRO A 35 -12.94 -9.24 -7.09
CA PRO A 35 -14.31 -8.81 -6.77
C PRO A 35 -14.74 -9.07 -5.33
N GLN A 36 -14.12 -10.02 -4.63
CA GLN A 36 -14.48 -10.41 -3.27
C GLN A 36 -13.35 -10.09 -2.29
N LYS A 37 -13.70 -9.38 -1.22
CA LYS A 37 -12.70 -8.94 -0.22
C LYS A 37 -11.95 -10.12 0.43
N TRP A 38 -12.65 -11.18 0.81
CA TRP A 38 -12.05 -12.35 1.47
C TRP A 38 -12.79 -13.62 1.03
N ALA A 39 -12.49 -14.10 -0.17
CA ALA A 39 -13.16 -15.23 -0.79
C ALA A 39 -12.99 -16.55 -0.02
N THR A 40 -11.85 -16.75 0.64
CA THR A 40 -11.51 -17.94 1.42
C THR A 40 -10.92 -17.59 2.78
N LYS A 41 -10.84 -18.58 3.67
CA LYS A 41 -10.14 -18.43 4.95
C LYS A 41 -8.66 -18.08 4.75
N THR A 42 -8.00 -18.71 3.77
CA THR A 42 -6.62 -18.40 3.38
C THR A 42 -6.46 -16.93 2.97
N CYS A 43 -7.37 -16.41 2.12
CA CYS A 43 -7.39 -15.00 1.74
C CYS A 43 -7.49 -14.07 2.95
N GLN A 44 -8.32 -14.41 3.91
CA GLN A 44 -8.49 -13.64 5.13
C GLN A 44 -7.22 -13.66 5.99
N ASP A 45 -6.59 -14.83 6.16
CA ASP A 45 -5.44 -15.01 7.04
C ASP A 45 -4.20 -14.31 6.48
N ILE A 46 -3.91 -14.46 5.17
CA ILE A 46 -2.79 -13.81 4.50
C ILE A 46 -3.08 -12.37 4.04
N ARG A 47 -4.35 -11.93 4.11
CA ARG A 47 -4.81 -10.62 3.64
C ARG A 47 -4.62 -10.37 2.15
N CYS A 48 -4.66 -11.43 1.32
CA CYS A 48 -4.63 -11.36 -0.13
C CYS A 48 -6.03 -11.67 -0.69
N ARG A 49 -6.53 -10.85 -1.64
CA ARG A 49 -7.88 -11.03 -2.22
C ARG A 49 -7.92 -12.08 -3.32
N ASP A 50 -6.78 -12.41 -3.91
CA ASP A 50 -6.65 -13.43 -4.95
C ASP A 50 -6.46 -14.82 -4.31
N PRO A 51 -7.45 -15.75 -4.46
CA PRO A 51 -7.40 -17.04 -3.78
C PRO A 51 -6.27 -17.96 -4.25
N GLU A 52 -5.89 -17.88 -5.52
CA GLU A 52 -4.83 -18.70 -6.08
C GLU A 52 -3.48 -18.24 -5.53
N SER A 53 -3.17 -16.96 -5.69
CA SER A 53 -1.95 -16.37 -5.15
C SER A 53 -1.88 -16.45 -3.62
N ALA A 54 -3.02 -16.32 -2.90
CA ALA A 54 -3.06 -16.47 -1.45
C ALA A 54 -2.56 -17.85 -0.99
N ASN A 55 -2.95 -18.93 -1.69
CA ASN A 55 -2.51 -20.28 -1.38
C ASN A 55 -1.01 -20.47 -1.65
N GLU A 56 -0.47 -19.87 -2.71
CA GLU A 56 0.96 -19.91 -3.02
C GLU A 56 1.77 -19.06 -2.01
N MET A 57 1.27 -17.88 -1.64
CA MET A 57 1.88 -17.02 -0.64
C MET A 57 2.01 -17.70 0.72
N VAL A 58 1.00 -18.46 1.15
CA VAL A 58 1.07 -19.24 2.40
C VAL A 58 2.22 -20.27 2.34
N LYS A 59 2.39 -20.96 1.21
CA LYS A 59 3.48 -21.95 1.04
C LYS A 59 4.85 -21.28 1.16
N ILE A 60 5.10 -20.19 0.43
CA ILE A 60 6.41 -19.53 0.45
C ILE A 60 6.72 -18.90 1.82
N VAL A 61 5.71 -18.45 2.56
CA VAL A 61 5.86 -17.97 3.94
C VAL A 61 6.24 -19.12 4.88
N GLU A 62 5.59 -20.29 4.73
CA GLU A 62 5.88 -21.48 5.51
C GLU A 62 7.29 -22.00 5.23
N ASP A 63 7.70 -22.06 3.96
CA ASP A 63 9.05 -22.43 3.54
C ASP A 63 10.10 -21.49 4.16
N SER A 64 9.84 -20.17 4.15
CA SER A 64 10.71 -19.18 4.79
C SER A 64 10.83 -19.43 6.29
N ARG A 65 9.72 -19.72 6.96
CA ARG A 65 9.67 -20.04 8.39
C ARG A 65 10.46 -21.31 8.71
N MET A 66 10.30 -22.36 7.91
CA MET A 66 11.03 -23.63 8.10
C MET A 66 12.53 -23.47 7.89
N ASN A 67 12.93 -22.54 7.02
CA ASN A 67 14.34 -22.20 6.79
C ASN A 67 14.90 -21.18 7.81
N LEU A 68 14.14 -20.89 8.88
CA LEU A 68 14.51 -19.92 9.93
C LEU A 68 14.78 -18.51 9.36
N ASP A 69 14.11 -18.15 8.28
CA ASP A 69 14.33 -16.93 7.52
C ASP A 69 13.05 -16.08 7.41
N SER A 70 13.12 -14.97 6.72
CA SER A 70 12.01 -14.06 6.45
C SER A 70 11.99 -13.66 4.98
N ILE A 71 10.85 -13.14 4.51
CA ILE A 71 10.64 -12.79 3.11
C ILE A 71 10.03 -11.39 2.98
N GLY A 72 10.42 -10.66 1.92
CA GLY A 72 9.86 -9.35 1.57
C GLY A 72 8.45 -9.46 1.03
N SER A 73 7.74 -8.33 1.05
CA SER A 73 6.33 -8.31 0.69
C SER A 73 5.86 -6.92 0.24
N GLU A 74 4.71 -6.86 -0.41
CA GLU A 74 4.09 -5.63 -0.90
C GLU A 74 2.63 -5.59 -0.51
N VAL A 75 2.13 -4.39 -0.21
CA VAL A 75 0.71 -4.09 0.01
C VAL A 75 0.26 -3.11 -1.05
N GLU A 76 -0.80 -3.46 -1.78
CA GLU A 76 -1.52 -2.56 -2.68
C GLU A 76 -2.70 -1.93 -1.96
N LEU A 77 -2.84 -0.61 -2.13
CA LEU A 77 -3.90 0.24 -1.62
C LEU A 77 -4.70 0.80 -2.78
N GLN A 78 -6.01 0.81 -2.66
CA GLN A 78 -6.94 1.51 -3.54
C GLN A 78 -7.74 2.53 -2.74
N ILE A 79 -7.82 3.76 -3.23
CA ILE A 79 -8.71 4.81 -2.72
C ILE A 79 -9.68 5.15 -3.83
N SER A 80 -10.97 4.92 -3.60
CA SER A 80 -12.05 5.19 -4.57
C SER A 80 -13.08 6.15 -4.01
N GLY A 81 -13.81 6.82 -4.91
CA GLY A 81 -14.86 7.76 -4.53
C GLY A 81 -14.36 9.10 -4.02
N MET A 82 -13.08 9.43 -4.19
CA MET A 82 -12.59 10.77 -3.85
C MET A 82 -13.21 11.82 -4.77
N PRO A 83 -13.78 12.92 -4.23
CA PRO A 83 -14.14 14.07 -5.05
C PRO A 83 -12.91 14.67 -5.74
N ILE A 84 -13.11 15.35 -6.86
CA ILE A 84 -12.05 16.09 -7.55
C ILE A 84 -11.56 17.23 -6.67
N GLY A 85 -10.24 17.41 -6.55
CA GLY A 85 -9.62 18.56 -5.91
C GLY A 85 -9.16 18.37 -4.48
N ILE A 86 -9.28 17.14 -3.90
CA ILE A 86 -8.63 16.84 -2.60
C ILE A 86 -7.12 16.84 -2.79
N GLY A 87 -6.43 17.64 -2.00
CA GLY A 87 -4.97 17.77 -2.03
C GLY A 87 -4.52 19.22 -2.00
N GLU A 88 -3.24 19.42 -2.13
CA GLU A 88 -2.59 20.72 -2.16
C GLU A 88 -1.52 20.69 -3.27
N PRO A 89 -1.04 21.83 -3.73
CA PRO A 89 0.08 21.84 -4.66
C PRO A 89 1.40 21.43 -3.98
N TRP A 90 2.33 20.87 -4.77
CA TRP A 90 3.72 20.59 -4.40
C TRP A 90 3.86 19.57 -3.27
N PHE A 91 4.46 19.97 -2.14
CA PHE A 91 4.87 19.07 -1.06
C PHE A 91 3.72 18.44 -0.30
N ASP A 92 2.59 19.12 -0.21
CA ASP A 92 1.38 18.64 0.46
C ASP A 92 0.35 18.09 -0.54
N GLY A 93 0.74 17.86 -1.81
CA GLY A 93 -0.06 17.13 -2.78
C GLY A 93 -0.43 15.74 -2.27
N ILE A 94 -1.51 15.17 -2.78
CA ILE A 94 -2.04 13.90 -2.27
C ILE A 94 -1.01 12.75 -2.37
N GLU A 95 -0.28 12.63 -3.48
CA GLU A 95 0.75 11.60 -3.63
C GLU A 95 1.97 11.83 -2.72
N PRO A 96 2.61 13.03 -2.66
CA PRO A 96 3.68 13.32 -1.72
C PRO A 96 3.29 13.08 -0.28
N TYR A 97 2.05 13.47 0.10
CA TYR A 97 1.59 13.30 1.48
C TYR A 97 1.33 11.82 1.82
N LEU A 98 0.71 11.07 0.91
CA LEU A 98 0.58 9.61 1.04
C LEU A 98 1.96 8.94 1.10
N ALA A 99 2.90 9.29 0.21
CA ALA A 99 4.24 8.72 0.21
C ALA A 99 4.96 8.94 1.54
N ARG A 100 4.90 10.16 2.09
CA ARG A 100 5.45 10.49 3.42
C ARG A 100 4.83 9.63 4.52
N ALA A 101 3.51 9.47 4.49
CA ALA A 101 2.79 8.66 5.47
C ALA A 101 3.15 7.18 5.36
N MET A 102 3.18 6.61 4.14
CA MET A 102 3.55 5.21 3.91
C MET A 102 5.01 4.92 4.27
N MET A 103 5.94 5.82 3.91
CA MET A 103 7.35 5.67 4.27
C MET A 103 7.62 5.82 5.76
N SER A 104 6.70 6.38 6.54
CA SER A 104 6.79 6.43 8.01
C SER A 104 6.45 5.09 8.66
N ILE A 105 5.84 4.15 7.94
CA ILE A 105 5.53 2.81 8.45
C ILE A 105 6.85 2.04 8.63
N PRO A 106 7.11 1.45 9.81
CA PRO A 106 8.31 0.66 10.02
C PRO A 106 8.46 -0.44 8.97
N ALA A 107 9.69 -0.62 8.47
CA ALA A 107 10.08 -1.56 7.43
C ALA A 107 9.59 -1.22 6.00
N ALA A 108 8.83 -0.17 5.76
CA ALA A 108 8.58 0.33 4.42
C ALA A 108 9.90 0.76 3.75
N ARG A 109 10.08 0.45 2.46
CA ARG A 109 11.29 0.73 1.68
C ARG A 109 11.02 1.30 0.31
N GLY A 110 9.78 1.30 -0.13
CA GLY A 110 9.39 1.86 -1.41
C GLY A 110 7.91 2.15 -1.43
N VAL A 111 7.56 3.18 -2.19
CA VAL A 111 6.17 3.56 -2.47
C VAL A 111 6.11 3.88 -3.96
N GLU A 112 5.10 3.38 -4.64
CA GLU A 112 4.80 3.78 -6.02
C GLU A 112 3.30 4.05 -6.18
N PHE A 113 2.98 4.93 -7.12
CA PHE A 113 1.61 5.33 -7.46
C PHE A 113 1.27 4.93 -8.89
N GLY A 114 0.03 4.54 -9.13
CA GLY A 114 -0.46 4.20 -10.47
C GLY A 114 0.42 3.15 -11.15
N LYS A 115 1.06 3.54 -12.25
CA LYS A 115 1.99 2.68 -13.01
C LYS A 115 3.38 2.57 -12.40
N GLY A 116 3.70 3.38 -11.38
CA GLY A 116 4.97 3.36 -10.69
C GLY A 116 6.17 3.42 -11.64
N PHE A 117 7.19 2.61 -11.38
CA PHE A 117 8.40 2.60 -12.22
C PHE A 117 8.19 2.12 -13.66
N THR A 118 7.04 1.54 -14.00
CA THR A 118 6.77 1.12 -15.39
C THR A 118 6.57 2.28 -16.34
N VAL A 119 6.26 3.48 -15.83
CA VAL A 119 6.10 4.72 -16.63
C VAL A 119 7.31 5.07 -17.46
N VAL A 120 8.52 4.66 -17.04
CA VAL A 120 9.77 4.93 -17.80
C VAL A 120 9.79 4.26 -19.17
N LYS A 121 8.92 3.30 -19.43
CA LYS A 121 8.78 2.57 -20.70
C LYS A 121 7.60 3.07 -21.53
N MET A 122 6.82 4.02 -21.01
CA MET A 122 5.60 4.52 -21.64
C MET A 122 5.88 5.82 -22.38
N THR A 123 5.14 6.03 -23.46
CA THR A 123 5.08 7.34 -24.14
C THR A 123 4.03 8.23 -23.45
N GLY A 124 4.10 9.55 -23.69
CA GLY A 124 3.11 10.48 -23.14
C GLY A 124 1.67 10.16 -23.57
N SER A 125 1.48 9.71 -24.80
CA SER A 125 0.16 9.32 -25.33
C SER A 125 -0.38 8.03 -24.70
N GLU A 126 0.49 7.13 -24.26
CA GLU A 126 0.09 5.90 -23.57
C GLU A 126 -0.27 6.16 -22.11
N HIS A 127 0.37 7.14 -21.48
CA HIS A 127 0.14 7.46 -20.06
C HIS A 127 -0.97 8.50 -19.88
N ASN A 128 -1.16 9.41 -20.85
CA ASN A 128 -2.12 10.49 -20.72
C ASN A 128 -3.57 10.02 -20.79
N SER A 129 -4.42 10.62 -19.94
CA SER A 129 -5.86 10.38 -19.91
C SER A 129 -6.60 11.68 -20.23
N PRO A 130 -7.35 11.77 -21.36
CA PRO A 130 -8.08 12.98 -21.70
C PRO A 130 -9.28 13.16 -20.76
N TRP A 131 -9.66 14.42 -20.56
CA TRP A 131 -10.88 14.77 -19.85
C TRP A 131 -12.11 14.67 -20.77
N GLY A 132 -13.20 14.11 -20.23
CA GLY A 132 -14.53 14.06 -20.85
C GLY A 132 -15.60 14.53 -19.90
N GLY A 133 -16.84 14.12 -20.15
CA GLY A 133 -17.99 14.59 -19.38
C GLY A 133 -18.43 16.01 -19.77
N ASN A 134 -18.84 16.80 -18.78
CA ASN A 134 -19.24 18.19 -18.96
C ASN A 134 -18.68 19.06 -17.82
N LYS A 135 -18.95 20.36 -17.84
CA LYS A 135 -18.41 21.31 -16.86
C LYS A 135 -18.81 21.00 -15.42
N GLU A 136 -20.02 20.48 -15.21
CA GLU A 136 -20.57 20.12 -13.90
C GLU A 136 -20.05 18.76 -13.40
N ASN A 137 -19.75 17.86 -14.35
CA ASN A 137 -19.24 16.51 -14.08
C ASN A 137 -18.07 16.16 -15.02
N PRO A 138 -16.88 16.74 -14.82
CA PRO A 138 -15.70 16.33 -15.55
C PRO A 138 -15.25 14.92 -15.12
N VAL A 139 -14.86 14.08 -16.09
CA VAL A 139 -14.43 12.71 -15.86
C VAL A 139 -13.16 12.45 -16.67
N LEU A 140 -12.15 11.84 -16.06
CA LEU A 140 -11.01 11.31 -16.79
C LEU A 140 -11.44 10.09 -17.60
N LEU A 141 -11.10 10.11 -18.91
CA LEU A 141 -11.37 9.02 -19.83
C LEU A 141 -10.10 8.20 -19.98
N GLY A 142 -10.22 6.88 -19.94
CA GLY A 142 -9.10 5.97 -20.15
C GLY A 142 -8.96 4.91 -19.07
N GLU A 143 -8.16 3.90 -19.37
CA GLU A 143 -8.03 2.72 -18.52
C GLU A 143 -7.09 2.88 -17.31
N LYS A 144 -6.38 4.02 -17.19
CA LYS A 144 -5.21 4.08 -16.29
C LYS A 144 -4.95 5.46 -15.68
N PRO A 145 -5.96 6.12 -15.12
CA PRO A 145 -5.69 7.34 -14.38
C PRO A 145 -4.89 7.03 -13.10
N ASP A 146 -3.87 7.84 -12.81
CA ASP A 146 -3.11 7.72 -11.56
C ASP A 146 -3.91 8.14 -10.33
N GLY A 147 -5.12 8.67 -10.52
CA GLY A 147 -6.00 9.16 -9.45
C GLY A 147 -5.64 10.56 -8.93
N ALA A 148 -4.50 11.09 -9.34
CA ALA A 148 -4.02 12.41 -8.96
C ALA A 148 -3.41 13.16 -10.16
N LEU A 149 -3.51 14.49 -10.15
CA LEU A 149 -2.90 15.39 -11.14
C LEU A 149 -2.50 16.69 -10.46
N ALA A 150 -1.25 17.09 -10.60
CA ALA A 150 -0.69 18.32 -10.01
C ALA A 150 -0.91 18.42 -8.48
N GLY A 151 -0.93 17.29 -7.78
CA GLY A 151 -1.14 17.22 -6.32
C GLY A 151 -2.59 17.09 -5.87
N LEU A 152 -3.55 17.13 -6.79
CA LEU A 152 -4.98 17.08 -6.51
C LEU A 152 -5.61 15.79 -7.02
N SER A 153 -6.60 15.26 -6.30
CA SER A 153 -7.39 14.12 -6.75
C SER A 153 -8.19 14.45 -8.01
N THR A 154 -8.32 13.47 -8.90
CA THR A 154 -9.00 13.62 -10.20
C THR A 154 -10.41 13.06 -10.22
N GLY A 155 -10.90 12.49 -9.12
CA GLY A 155 -12.16 11.76 -9.08
C GLY A 155 -12.05 10.29 -9.52
N SER A 156 -10.91 9.90 -10.09
CA SER A 156 -10.62 8.50 -10.40
C SER A 156 -10.00 7.78 -9.21
N ASP A 157 -10.00 6.45 -9.25
CA ASP A 157 -9.36 5.64 -8.23
C ASP A 157 -7.86 5.91 -8.18
N LEU A 158 -7.34 6.08 -6.98
CA LEU A 158 -5.91 6.21 -6.75
C LEU A 158 -5.36 4.88 -6.24
N PHE A 159 -4.30 4.40 -6.87
CA PHE A 159 -3.58 3.19 -6.46
C PHE A 159 -2.20 3.53 -5.92
N CYS A 160 -1.85 2.87 -4.81
CA CYS A 160 -0.55 3.02 -4.18
C CYS A 160 -0.03 1.65 -3.75
N LYS A 161 1.24 1.36 -4.00
CA LYS A 161 1.91 0.16 -3.54
C LYS A 161 3.01 0.49 -2.56
N VAL A 162 3.12 -0.31 -1.51
CA VAL A 162 4.10 -0.12 -0.45
C VAL A 162 4.92 -1.39 -0.28
N ALA A 163 6.21 -1.30 -0.55
CA ALA A 163 7.14 -2.40 -0.40
C ALA A 163 7.70 -2.46 1.03
N PHE A 164 7.66 -3.64 1.64
CA PHE A 164 8.20 -3.94 2.96
C PHE A 164 9.40 -4.86 2.85
N LYS A 165 10.51 -4.46 3.50
CA LYS A 165 11.68 -5.34 3.58
C LYS A 165 11.37 -6.59 4.41
N PRO A 166 12.12 -7.71 4.20
CA PRO A 166 12.08 -8.83 5.11
C PRO A 166 12.40 -8.39 6.54
N PRO A 167 11.72 -8.92 7.57
CA PRO A 167 12.15 -8.74 8.96
C PRO A 167 13.61 -9.16 9.15
N SER A 168 14.42 -8.28 9.75
CA SER A 168 15.84 -8.57 9.99
C SER A 168 16.08 -9.45 11.22
N SER A 169 15.09 -9.52 12.12
CA SER A 169 15.15 -10.36 13.32
C SER A 169 14.71 -11.78 12.95
N ILE A 170 15.68 -12.61 12.61
CA ILE A 170 15.49 -14.02 12.20
C ILE A 170 16.24 -14.95 13.14
N PRO A 171 15.74 -16.19 13.36
CA PRO A 171 16.43 -17.17 14.21
C PRO A 171 17.62 -17.84 13.52
N LYS A 172 17.89 -17.53 12.27
CA LYS A 172 19.06 -18.03 11.54
C LYS A 172 20.33 -17.42 12.10
N GLU A 173 21.34 -18.26 12.36
CA GLU A 173 22.64 -17.82 12.86
C GLU A 173 23.29 -16.84 11.86
N GLN A 174 23.83 -15.75 12.38
CA GLN A 174 24.53 -14.73 11.63
C GLN A 174 25.83 -14.39 12.36
N VAL A 175 26.85 -13.96 11.64
CA VAL A 175 28.09 -13.45 12.23
C VAL A 175 27.99 -11.92 12.31
N THR A 176 28.20 -11.35 13.48
CA THR A 176 28.12 -9.90 13.71
C THR A 176 29.23 -9.42 14.65
N LEU A 177 29.49 -8.13 14.65
CA LEU A 177 30.46 -7.50 15.53
C LEU A 177 29.88 -7.40 16.96
N ASN A 178 30.59 -8.01 17.92
CA ASN A 178 30.36 -7.77 19.34
C ASN A 178 31.12 -6.50 19.75
N LEU A 179 30.39 -5.48 20.20
CA LEU A 179 30.98 -4.17 20.57
C LEU A 179 31.78 -4.20 21.88
N GLU A 180 31.58 -5.21 22.73
CA GLU A 180 32.35 -5.36 23.97
C GLU A 180 33.71 -6.02 23.72
N THR A 181 33.72 -7.08 22.89
CA THR A 181 34.94 -7.82 22.57
C THR A 181 35.68 -7.26 21.36
N ASN A 182 35.01 -6.42 20.55
CA ASN A 182 35.48 -5.92 19.25
C ASN A 182 35.85 -7.03 18.26
N GLN A 183 35.15 -8.16 18.34
CA GLN A 183 35.38 -9.34 17.48
C GLN A 183 34.07 -9.74 16.77
N GLN A 184 34.19 -10.42 15.65
CA GLN A 184 33.08 -11.04 14.98
C GLN A 184 32.70 -12.33 15.67
N GLU A 185 31.46 -12.45 16.10
CA GLU A 185 30.93 -13.60 16.84
C GLU A 185 29.59 -14.07 16.24
N PRO A 186 29.29 -15.39 16.34
CA PRO A 186 27.99 -15.89 15.92
C PRO A 186 26.88 -15.35 16.83
N LEU A 187 25.79 -14.90 16.21
CA LEU A 187 24.59 -14.42 16.89
C LEU A 187 23.37 -15.16 16.36
N THR A 188 22.58 -15.73 17.25
CA THR A 188 21.24 -16.23 16.95
C THR A 188 20.24 -15.45 17.79
N VAL A 189 19.33 -14.73 17.11
CA VAL A 189 18.30 -13.95 17.80
C VAL A 189 17.19 -14.89 18.25
N LYS A 190 16.99 -15.00 19.58
CA LYS A 190 15.94 -15.83 20.17
C LYS A 190 14.65 -15.04 20.30
N GLY A 191 13.51 -15.69 20.12
CA GLY A 191 12.19 -15.08 20.31
C GLY A 191 11.19 -15.51 19.24
N ARG A 192 10.02 -14.87 19.26
CA ARG A 192 9.01 -15.03 18.23
C ARG A 192 9.32 -14.08 17.06
N HIS A 193 9.48 -14.62 15.88
CA HIS A 193 9.77 -13.88 14.66
C HIS A 193 8.61 -14.02 13.66
N ASP A 194 8.26 -12.93 13.00
CA ASP A 194 7.30 -12.95 11.91
C ASP A 194 8.07 -13.19 10.59
N PRO A 195 7.74 -14.23 9.82
CA PRO A 195 8.43 -14.51 8.56
C PRO A 195 8.09 -13.47 7.46
N VAL A 196 6.97 -12.75 7.59
CA VAL A 196 6.51 -11.73 6.63
C VAL A 196 5.74 -10.63 7.36
N LEU A 197 5.77 -9.40 6.84
CA LEU A 197 5.11 -8.24 7.46
C LEU A 197 3.77 -7.85 6.83
N ALA A 198 3.60 -8.06 5.51
CA ALA A 198 2.45 -7.52 4.77
C ALA A 198 1.08 -7.84 5.37
N PRO A 199 0.76 -9.06 5.85
CA PRO A 199 -0.56 -9.35 6.39
C PRO A 199 -0.96 -8.46 7.57
N ARG A 200 0.02 -8.00 8.36
CA ARG A 200 -0.20 -7.04 9.44
C ARG A 200 -0.17 -5.60 8.95
N ALA A 201 0.64 -5.33 7.93
CA ALA A 201 0.80 -3.99 7.37
C ALA A 201 -0.45 -3.49 6.64
N VAL A 202 -1.30 -4.38 6.09
CA VAL A 202 -2.54 -4.00 5.38
C VAL A 202 -3.37 -3.01 6.20
N ALA A 203 -3.68 -3.32 7.46
CA ALA A 203 -4.49 -2.45 8.31
C ALA A 203 -3.78 -1.12 8.64
N VAL A 204 -2.44 -1.12 8.69
CA VAL A 204 -1.64 0.08 8.95
C VAL A 204 -1.64 0.98 7.72
N VAL A 205 -1.47 0.42 6.53
CA VAL A 205 -1.54 1.13 5.24
C VAL A 205 -2.91 1.79 5.06
N GLU A 206 -4.01 1.04 5.28
CA GLU A 206 -5.37 1.61 5.27
C GLU A 206 -5.53 2.75 6.28
N ALA A 207 -5.02 2.59 7.50
CA ALA A 207 -5.10 3.60 8.54
C ALA A 207 -4.35 4.88 8.17
N MET A 208 -3.13 4.75 7.62
CA MET A 208 -2.33 5.90 7.20
C MET A 208 -2.97 6.64 6.03
N ALA A 209 -3.55 5.92 5.07
CA ALA A 209 -4.31 6.52 3.97
C ALA A 209 -5.53 7.31 4.49
N LYS A 210 -6.28 6.74 5.44
CA LYS A 210 -7.41 7.44 6.08
C LYS A 210 -6.98 8.75 6.73
N PHE A 211 -5.85 8.78 7.42
CA PHE A 211 -5.31 10.01 8.01
C PHE A 211 -5.04 11.07 6.97
N VAL A 212 -4.31 10.71 5.90
CA VAL A 212 -3.95 11.65 4.84
C VAL A 212 -5.17 12.19 4.13
N VAL A 213 -6.06 11.31 3.69
CA VAL A 213 -7.27 11.72 2.94
C VAL A 213 -8.18 12.58 3.80
N THR A 214 -8.36 12.23 5.09
CA THR A 214 -9.18 13.03 6.00
C THR A 214 -8.57 14.42 6.22
N ASP A 215 -7.26 14.51 6.48
CA ASP A 215 -6.59 15.80 6.72
C ASP A 215 -6.70 16.70 5.49
N LEU A 216 -6.43 16.18 4.29
CA LEU A 216 -6.54 16.92 3.04
C LEU A 216 -8.00 17.32 2.72
N ALA A 217 -8.98 16.46 3.00
CA ALA A 217 -10.39 16.77 2.80
C ALA A 217 -10.87 17.88 3.74
N LEU A 218 -10.44 17.88 5.00
CA LEU A 218 -10.74 18.93 5.97
C LEU A 218 -10.11 20.26 5.57
N ARG A 219 -8.82 20.25 5.18
CA ARG A 219 -8.13 21.46 4.71
C ARG A 219 -8.78 22.05 3.45
N GLY A 220 -9.20 21.19 2.52
CA GLY A 220 -9.86 21.60 1.29
C GLY A 220 -11.33 22.02 1.45
N GLY A 221 -11.89 21.95 2.66
CA GLY A 221 -13.29 22.30 2.93
C GLY A 221 -14.32 21.33 2.34
N PHE A 222 -13.92 20.08 2.04
CA PHE A 222 -14.82 19.05 1.52
C PHE A 222 -15.75 18.47 2.59
N TYR A 223 -15.43 18.68 3.85
CA TYR A 223 -16.23 18.26 4.99
C TYR A 223 -16.53 19.49 5.86
N ASN A 224 -17.77 19.89 5.90
CA ASN A 224 -18.27 20.94 6.79
C ASN A 224 -19.19 20.28 7.83
N GLU A 225 -19.01 20.62 9.10
CA GLU A 225 -19.93 20.25 10.18
C GLU A 225 -21.32 20.90 10.02
#